data_688a874dd1031cbf178a875f918719d8
#
_entry.id   688a874dd1031cbf178a875f918719d8
#
_cell.length_a   1.000
_cell.length_b   1.000
_cell.length_c   1.000
_cell.angle_alpha   90.00
_cell.angle_beta   90.00
_cell.angle_gamma   90.00
#
_symmetry.space_group_name_H-M   'P 1'
#
loop_
_entity.id
_entity.type
_entity.pdbx_description
1 polymer ?
#
loop_
_entity_poly.entity_id
_entity_poly.type
_entity_poly.pdbx_seq_one_letter_code
_entity_poly.pdbx_strand_id
1 'polypeptide(L)'
;MWRGIHGDCYIGEWRGSKAEGYGVHLWKNGDKYEGEWSNCLKHGHGSDFFGNGDSFQGQYRYGKPDGFGQYKWRNGSFYIGDFRQGLKHGKGKWRKSNKQPQSNSYEGEYYMDKKHGYGVFSWESGNMYKGNYKDDERDGYGEMYWTDGTVYKGEWRKGCQHGFGKMLQPDGAILEGYFNMNVFQGSSRPDNLYEESDIIQEEINEETKESMYTSE
;
A
#
# COMPACT_ATOMS: atom_id res chain seq x y z
N MET A 1 22.77 -33.40 -5.15
CA MET A 1 23.50 -32.16 -5.40
C MET A 1 23.70 -32.00 -6.89
N TRP A 2 23.32 -30.87 -7.44
CA TRP A 2 23.55 -30.49 -8.84
C TRP A 2 24.45 -29.24 -8.89
N ARG A 3 25.34 -29.19 -9.88
CA ARG A 3 26.18 -28.01 -10.16
C ARG A 3 26.06 -27.64 -11.63
N GLY A 4 25.66 -26.40 -11.88
CA GLY A 4 25.62 -25.82 -13.21
C GLY A 4 27.00 -25.42 -13.73
N ILE A 5 27.16 -25.38 -15.03
CA ILE A 5 28.45 -25.00 -15.70
C ILE A 5 28.83 -23.54 -15.41
N HIS A 6 27.90 -22.71 -14.97
CA HIS A 6 28.13 -21.29 -14.66
C HIS A 6 28.36 -21.00 -13.18
N GLY A 7 28.41 -22.03 -12.31
CA GLY A 7 28.67 -21.89 -10.88
C GLY A 7 27.44 -21.90 -9.96
N ASP A 8 26.26 -22.07 -10.54
CA ASP A 8 25.04 -22.30 -9.76
C ASP A 8 25.09 -23.67 -9.07
N CYS A 9 24.48 -23.80 -7.90
CA CYS A 9 24.45 -25.05 -7.16
C CYS A 9 23.07 -25.27 -6.53
N TYR A 10 22.52 -26.48 -6.71
CA TYR A 10 21.32 -26.91 -5.99
C TYR A 10 21.64 -28.13 -5.12
N ILE A 11 21.23 -28.05 -3.86
CA ILE A 11 21.32 -29.15 -2.88
C ILE A 11 19.93 -29.35 -2.29
N GLY A 12 19.29 -30.46 -2.55
CA GLY A 12 17.93 -30.72 -2.08
C GLY A 12 17.33 -31.99 -2.63
N GLU A 13 16.04 -32.08 -2.44
CA GLU A 13 15.23 -33.23 -2.88
C GLU A 13 14.90 -33.15 -4.37
N TRP A 14 14.73 -34.33 -4.97
CA TRP A 14 14.47 -34.46 -6.39
C TRP A 14 13.36 -35.49 -6.63
N ARG A 15 12.52 -35.19 -7.58
CA ARG A 15 11.57 -36.17 -8.11
C ARG A 15 11.78 -36.31 -9.62
N GLY A 16 12.36 -37.42 -10.03
CA GLY A 16 12.89 -37.54 -11.39
C GLY A 16 14.05 -36.57 -11.63
N SER A 17 13.92 -35.74 -12.68
CA SER A 17 14.90 -34.71 -13.02
C SER A 17 14.54 -33.31 -12.52
N LYS A 18 13.54 -33.19 -11.66
CA LYS A 18 13.04 -31.90 -11.16
C LYS A 18 13.35 -31.73 -9.69
N ALA A 19 13.73 -30.51 -9.29
CA ALA A 19 13.77 -30.11 -7.88
C ALA A 19 12.35 -30.16 -7.32
N GLU A 20 12.20 -30.89 -6.20
CA GLU A 20 10.94 -31.13 -5.51
C GLU A 20 11.21 -31.26 -4.02
N GLY A 21 10.24 -30.93 -3.14
CA GLY A 21 10.46 -30.98 -1.72
C GLY A 21 11.36 -29.86 -1.23
N TYR A 22 12.21 -30.12 -0.22
CA TYR A 22 13.07 -29.08 0.38
C TYR A 22 14.44 -29.03 -0.28
N GLY A 23 14.95 -27.78 -0.52
CA GLY A 23 16.26 -27.60 -1.12
C GLY A 23 16.81 -26.18 -1.00
N VAL A 24 18.12 -26.09 -1.23
CA VAL A 24 18.89 -24.83 -1.27
C VAL A 24 19.44 -24.63 -2.66
N HIS A 25 19.19 -23.47 -3.24
CA HIS A 25 19.82 -23.03 -4.49
C HIS A 25 20.70 -21.82 -4.23
N LEU A 26 21.92 -21.91 -4.71
CA LEU A 26 22.92 -20.84 -4.70
C LEU A 26 23.16 -20.41 -6.15
N TRP A 27 22.90 -19.15 -6.46
CA TRP A 27 23.18 -18.56 -7.76
C TRP A 27 24.57 -17.92 -7.79
N LYS A 28 25.19 -17.87 -8.95
CA LYS A 28 26.51 -17.24 -9.16
C LYS A 28 26.57 -15.76 -8.74
N ASN A 29 25.45 -15.04 -8.85
CA ASN A 29 25.33 -13.62 -8.46
C ASN A 29 25.28 -13.41 -6.93
N GLY A 30 25.36 -14.49 -6.15
CA GLY A 30 25.33 -14.44 -4.69
C GLY A 30 23.94 -14.55 -4.10
N ASP A 31 22.90 -14.67 -4.91
CA ASP A 31 21.56 -14.97 -4.41
C ASP A 31 21.52 -16.39 -3.84
N LYS A 32 20.72 -16.60 -2.82
CA LYS A 32 20.43 -17.90 -2.22
C LYS A 32 18.93 -18.01 -1.97
N TYR A 33 18.35 -19.14 -2.35
CA TYR A 33 17.04 -19.56 -1.86
C TYR A 33 17.14 -20.83 -1.05
N GLU A 34 16.40 -20.90 0.04
CA GLU A 34 16.27 -22.03 0.92
C GLU A 34 14.80 -22.24 1.25
N GLY A 35 14.24 -23.39 0.89
CA GLY A 35 12.81 -23.64 1.08
C GLY A 35 12.27 -24.77 0.23
N GLU A 36 10.95 -24.77 0.10
CA GLU A 36 10.21 -25.77 -0.65
C GLU A 36 10.26 -25.50 -2.16
N TRP A 37 10.27 -26.58 -2.92
CA TRP A 37 10.30 -26.60 -4.37
C TRP A 37 9.20 -27.47 -4.92
N SER A 38 8.59 -27.06 -6.00
CA SER A 38 7.70 -27.90 -6.80
C SER A 38 7.96 -27.67 -8.28
N ASN A 39 8.24 -28.74 -9.01
CA ASN A 39 8.54 -28.71 -10.46
C ASN A 39 9.64 -27.69 -10.82
N CYS A 40 10.74 -27.64 -10.06
CA CYS A 40 11.85 -26.69 -10.21
C CYS A 40 11.48 -25.22 -9.94
N LEU A 41 10.33 -24.93 -9.36
CA LEU A 41 9.90 -23.59 -8.96
C LEU A 41 9.84 -23.49 -7.44
N LYS A 42 10.23 -22.33 -6.89
CA LYS A 42 10.02 -22.01 -5.47
C LYS A 42 8.53 -22.16 -5.16
N HIS A 43 8.22 -22.87 -4.06
CA HIS A 43 6.85 -23.17 -3.66
C HIS A 43 6.75 -23.23 -2.13
N GLY A 44 5.53 -23.28 -1.57
CA GLY A 44 5.33 -23.41 -0.14
C GLY A 44 6.08 -22.33 0.66
N HIS A 45 6.81 -22.71 1.70
CA HIS A 45 7.57 -21.78 2.54
C HIS A 45 9.05 -21.75 2.15
N GLY A 46 9.63 -20.55 2.18
CA GLY A 46 11.05 -20.41 1.89
C GLY A 46 11.61 -19.03 2.21
N SER A 47 12.93 -18.91 2.03
CA SER A 47 13.67 -17.68 2.26
C SER A 47 14.60 -17.41 1.08
N ASP A 48 14.48 -16.19 0.50
CA ASP A 48 15.46 -15.63 -0.42
C ASP A 48 16.44 -14.73 0.32
N PHE A 49 17.70 -14.84 0.00
CA PHE A 49 18.77 -13.93 0.37
C PHE A 49 19.40 -13.40 -0.91
N PHE A 50 19.23 -12.14 -1.17
CA PHE A 50 19.68 -11.50 -2.40
C PHE A 50 21.12 -10.99 -2.24
N GLY A 51 21.91 -11.06 -3.29
CA GLY A 51 23.29 -10.60 -3.31
C GLY A 51 23.46 -9.11 -3.00
N ASN A 52 22.42 -8.30 -3.16
CA ASN A 52 22.38 -6.89 -2.77
C ASN A 52 22.21 -6.67 -1.25
N GLY A 53 21.95 -7.74 -0.48
CA GLY A 53 21.73 -7.72 0.96
C GLY A 53 20.27 -7.62 1.41
N ASP A 54 19.33 -7.62 0.48
CA ASP A 54 17.91 -7.76 0.79
C ASP A 54 17.58 -9.22 1.17
N SER A 55 16.43 -9.45 1.79
CA SER A 55 15.93 -10.80 2.03
C SER A 55 14.41 -10.84 2.02
N PHE A 56 13.88 -11.98 1.63
CA PHE A 56 12.45 -12.30 1.77
C PHE A 56 12.29 -13.63 2.48
N GLN A 57 11.31 -13.72 3.37
CA GLN A 57 10.89 -14.95 4.01
C GLN A 57 9.37 -15.02 3.99
N GLY A 58 8.82 -16.11 3.48
CA GLY A 58 7.37 -16.23 3.39
C GLY A 58 6.91 -17.34 2.48
N GLN A 59 5.69 -17.18 1.99
CA GLN A 59 5.03 -18.14 1.12
C GLN A 59 5.34 -17.86 -0.35
N TYR A 60 5.49 -18.94 -1.11
CA TYR A 60 5.76 -18.92 -2.54
C TYR A 60 4.74 -19.74 -3.30
N ARG A 61 4.41 -19.27 -4.49
CA ARG A 61 3.62 -20.01 -5.46
C ARG A 61 4.18 -19.77 -6.86
N TYR A 62 4.47 -20.84 -7.58
CA TYR A 62 5.01 -20.80 -8.96
C TYR A 62 6.23 -19.87 -9.10
N GLY A 63 7.17 -19.96 -8.18
CA GLY A 63 8.42 -19.23 -8.21
C GLY A 63 8.39 -17.80 -7.65
N LYS A 64 7.23 -17.29 -7.23
CA LYS A 64 7.03 -15.93 -6.75
C LYS A 64 6.51 -15.89 -5.32
N PRO A 65 6.84 -14.86 -4.50
CA PRO A 65 6.13 -14.58 -3.26
C PRO A 65 4.62 -14.48 -3.49
N ASP A 66 3.84 -15.30 -2.77
CA ASP A 66 2.37 -15.34 -2.89
C ASP A 66 1.80 -15.91 -1.58
N GLY A 67 1.04 -15.10 -0.85
CA GLY A 67 0.60 -15.32 0.52
C GLY A 67 1.34 -14.44 1.51
N PHE A 68 1.42 -14.84 2.77
CA PHE A 68 2.04 -14.03 3.84
C PHE A 68 3.57 -14.13 3.83
N GLY A 69 4.25 -12.97 4.03
CA GLY A 69 5.69 -12.94 4.09
C GLY A 69 6.27 -11.64 4.66
N GLN A 70 7.61 -11.66 4.82
CA GLN A 70 8.39 -10.51 5.26
C GLN A 70 9.50 -10.24 4.24
N TYR A 71 9.55 -9.01 3.74
CA TYR A 71 10.67 -8.48 2.97
C TYR A 71 11.49 -7.53 3.84
N LYS A 72 12.79 -7.71 3.85
CA LYS A 72 13.75 -6.81 4.53
C LYS A 72 14.71 -6.25 3.51
N TRP A 73 14.78 -4.95 3.43
CA TRP A 73 15.77 -4.25 2.61
C TRP A 73 17.08 -4.10 3.37
N ARG A 74 18.20 -4.08 2.64
CA ARG A 74 19.55 -3.86 3.18
C ARG A 74 19.65 -2.58 4.04
N ASN A 75 18.89 -1.56 3.71
CA ASN A 75 18.86 -0.29 4.46
C ASN A 75 18.17 -0.38 5.83
N GLY A 76 17.63 -1.56 6.20
CA GLY A 76 16.95 -1.82 7.46
C GLY A 76 15.45 -1.53 7.45
N SER A 77 14.89 -1.08 6.32
CA SER A 77 13.44 -1.04 6.16
C SER A 77 12.88 -2.46 6.01
N PHE A 78 11.59 -2.63 6.29
CA PHE A 78 10.94 -3.92 6.11
C PHE A 78 9.46 -3.75 5.77
N TYR A 79 8.91 -4.78 5.17
CA TYR A 79 7.47 -4.99 4.99
C TYR A 79 7.10 -6.36 5.53
N ILE A 80 5.99 -6.44 6.23
CA ILE A 80 5.36 -7.69 6.68
C ILE A 80 3.89 -7.62 6.26
N GLY A 81 3.42 -8.62 5.53
CA GLY A 81 2.04 -8.65 5.06
C GLY A 81 1.83 -9.61 3.91
N ASP A 82 0.73 -9.42 3.23
CA ASP A 82 0.34 -10.27 2.11
C ASP A 82 1.08 -9.88 0.82
N PHE A 83 1.38 -10.91 0.03
CA PHE A 83 1.96 -10.80 -1.29
C PHE A 83 1.07 -11.52 -2.32
N ARG A 84 1.03 -11.00 -3.52
CA ARG A 84 0.39 -11.64 -4.65
C ARG A 84 1.29 -11.53 -5.88
N GLN A 85 1.74 -12.65 -6.39
CA GLN A 85 2.65 -12.74 -7.56
C GLN A 85 3.91 -11.87 -7.43
N GLY A 86 4.47 -11.77 -6.23
CA GLY A 86 5.68 -11.01 -5.92
C GLY A 86 5.46 -9.57 -5.50
N LEU A 87 4.24 -9.04 -5.57
CA LEU A 87 3.88 -7.66 -5.22
C LEU A 87 3.18 -7.61 -3.86
N LYS A 88 3.39 -6.54 -3.09
CA LYS A 88 2.62 -6.28 -1.87
C LYS A 88 1.14 -6.17 -2.22
N HIS A 89 0.29 -6.87 -1.47
CA HIS A 89 -1.14 -6.92 -1.71
C HIS A 89 -1.88 -7.15 -0.40
N GLY A 90 -3.22 -6.91 -0.37
CA GLY A 90 -3.98 -7.13 0.86
C GLY A 90 -3.48 -6.28 2.01
N LYS A 91 -3.38 -6.84 3.21
CA LYS A 91 -2.97 -6.10 4.41
C LYS A 91 -1.47 -6.24 4.70
N GLY A 92 -0.87 -5.14 5.13
CA GLY A 92 0.55 -5.17 5.47
C GLY A 92 1.01 -3.97 6.27
N LYS A 93 2.22 -4.12 6.80
CA LYS A 93 2.91 -3.10 7.58
C LYS A 93 4.31 -2.87 7.02
N TRP A 94 4.57 -1.65 6.63
CA TRP A 94 5.89 -1.19 6.23
C TRP A 94 6.48 -0.26 7.28
N ARG A 95 7.79 -0.34 7.48
CA ARG A 95 8.55 0.59 8.32
C ARG A 95 9.91 0.90 7.68
N LYS A 96 10.29 2.18 7.73
CA LYS A 96 11.56 2.69 7.17
C LYS A 96 12.79 2.14 7.90
N SER A 97 12.67 1.87 9.21
CA SER A 97 13.76 1.32 10.02
C SER A 97 13.22 0.50 11.18
N ASN A 98 13.85 -0.64 11.46
CA ASN A 98 13.56 -1.43 12.64
C ASN A 98 14.38 -0.99 13.89
N LYS A 99 15.40 -0.14 13.68
CA LYS A 99 16.30 0.37 14.73
C LYS A 99 15.78 1.65 15.38
N GLN A 100 14.85 2.36 14.73
CA GLN A 100 14.29 3.61 15.21
C GLN A 100 12.79 3.46 15.42
N PRO A 101 12.30 3.41 16.68
CA PRO A 101 10.87 3.21 17.00
C PRO A 101 9.95 4.26 16.36
N GLN A 102 10.44 5.48 16.16
CA GLN A 102 9.70 6.61 15.59
C GLN A 102 9.98 6.82 14.08
N SER A 103 10.50 5.81 13.38
CA SER A 103 10.69 5.90 11.93
C SER A 103 9.36 5.92 11.18
N ASN A 104 9.37 6.50 9.97
CA ASN A 104 8.21 6.45 9.08
C ASN A 104 7.66 5.03 8.97
N SER A 105 6.35 4.88 9.11
CA SER A 105 5.68 3.59 8.99
C SER A 105 4.31 3.74 8.34
N TYR A 106 3.87 2.69 7.67
CA TYR A 106 2.52 2.54 7.15
C TYR A 106 1.96 1.19 7.58
N GLU A 107 0.71 1.18 7.99
CA GLU A 107 -0.05 -0.02 8.28
C GLU A 107 -1.43 0.12 7.63
N GLY A 108 -1.74 -0.78 6.70
CA GLY A 108 -2.98 -0.66 5.94
C GLY A 108 -3.04 -1.62 4.75
N GLU A 109 -3.88 -1.25 3.81
CA GLU A 109 -4.12 -2.05 2.63
C GLU A 109 -3.16 -1.68 1.49
N TYR A 110 -2.82 -2.69 0.68
CA TYR A 110 -1.99 -2.57 -0.50
C TYR A 110 -2.68 -3.21 -1.70
N TYR A 111 -2.51 -2.60 -2.84
CA TYR A 111 -2.89 -3.15 -4.14
C TYR A 111 -1.74 -2.98 -5.13
N MET A 112 -1.16 -4.10 -5.58
CA MET A 112 -0.07 -4.13 -6.57
C MET A 112 1.09 -3.18 -6.22
N ASP A 113 1.69 -3.38 -5.02
CA ASP A 113 2.77 -2.59 -4.40
C ASP A 113 2.40 -1.20 -3.88
N LYS A 114 1.26 -0.66 -4.24
CA LYS A 114 0.80 0.68 -3.85
C LYS A 114 -0.09 0.64 -2.60
N LYS A 115 0.00 1.67 -1.76
CA LYS A 115 -0.99 1.88 -0.70
C LYS A 115 -2.36 2.10 -1.34
N HIS A 116 -3.37 1.41 -0.82
CA HIS A 116 -4.73 1.45 -1.33
C HIS A 116 -5.71 1.19 -0.18
N GLY A 117 -7.02 1.51 -0.36
CA GLY A 117 -8.00 1.31 0.72
C GLY A 117 -7.63 2.07 2.00
N TYR A 118 -7.97 1.52 3.16
CA TYR A 118 -7.73 2.19 4.44
C TYR A 118 -6.34 1.90 5.00
N GLY A 119 -5.69 2.96 5.55
CA GLY A 119 -4.41 2.80 6.21
C GLY A 119 -4.02 3.96 7.13
N VAL A 120 -3.01 3.70 7.94
CA VAL A 120 -2.40 4.67 8.86
C VAL A 120 -0.95 4.87 8.48
N PHE A 121 -0.58 6.12 8.20
CA PHE A 121 0.82 6.51 8.01
C PHE A 121 1.27 7.38 9.18
N SER A 122 2.37 6.98 9.79
CA SER A 122 3.01 7.77 10.85
C SER A 122 4.38 8.24 10.35
N TRP A 123 4.60 9.54 10.41
CA TRP A 123 5.90 10.14 10.06
C TRP A 123 6.84 10.15 11.24
N GLU A 124 8.13 10.15 10.96
CA GLU A 124 9.21 10.31 11.94
C GLU A 124 9.09 11.64 12.70
N SER A 125 8.51 12.66 12.06
CA SER A 125 8.19 13.96 12.69
C SER A 125 7.14 13.87 13.80
N GLY A 126 6.39 12.78 13.91
CA GLY A 126 5.25 12.60 14.82
C GLY A 126 3.90 12.92 14.19
N ASN A 127 3.85 13.45 12.97
CA ASN A 127 2.60 13.62 12.24
C ASN A 127 1.99 12.23 11.94
N MET A 128 0.65 12.18 11.78
CA MET A 128 -0.04 10.94 11.48
C MET A 128 -1.25 11.19 10.57
N TYR A 129 -1.41 10.35 9.56
CA TYR A 129 -2.62 10.29 8.75
C TYR A 129 -3.33 8.95 8.94
N LYS A 130 -4.64 8.99 9.05
CA LYS A 130 -5.52 7.82 9.08
C LYS A 130 -6.63 8.03 8.06
N GLY A 131 -6.74 7.17 7.07
CA GLY A 131 -7.78 7.36 6.06
C GLY A 131 -7.55 6.54 4.80
N ASN A 132 -8.27 6.92 3.77
CA ASN A 132 -8.26 6.22 2.51
C ASN A 132 -7.07 6.63 1.63
N TYR A 133 -6.59 5.64 0.88
CA TYR A 133 -5.54 5.76 -0.13
C TYR A 133 -6.02 5.20 -1.46
N LYS A 134 -5.59 5.81 -2.53
CA LYS A 134 -5.70 5.34 -3.90
C LYS A 134 -4.37 5.54 -4.61
N ASP A 135 -3.75 4.45 -5.07
CA ASP A 135 -2.48 4.47 -5.81
C ASP A 135 -1.36 5.28 -5.14
N ASP A 136 -1.11 5.03 -3.82
CA ASP A 136 -0.14 5.70 -2.94
C ASP A 136 -0.54 7.11 -2.47
N GLU A 137 -1.57 7.72 -3.01
CA GLU A 137 -2.03 9.05 -2.62
C GLU A 137 -3.19 8.98 -1.61
N ARG A 138 -3.30 9.97 -0.72
CA ARG A 138 -4.47 10.15 0.14
C ARG A 138 -5.65 10.54 -0.75
N ASP A 139 -6.73 9.77 -0.72
CA ASP A 139 -7.88 9.98 -1.61
C ASP A 139 -9.14 9.39 -0.96
N GLY A 140 -10.21 10.16 -0.87
CA GLY A 140 -11.40 9.86 -0.08
C GLY A 140 -11.33 10.44 1.33
N TYR A 141 -12.07 9.89 2.30
CA TYR A 141 -12.11 10.43 3.66
C TYR A 141 -10.85 10.06 4.47
N GLY A 142 -10.33 11.04 5.26
CA GLY A 142 -9.21 10.81 6.15
C GLY A 142 -8.99 11.91 7.19
N GLU A 143 -8.18 11.57 8.18
CA GLU A 143 -7.82 12.44 9.29
C GLU A 143 -6.30 12.64 9.31
N MET A 144 -5.88 13.88 9.38
CA MET A 144 -4.48 14.26 9.53
C MET A 144 -4.26 14.93 10.89
N TYR A 145 -3.25 14.49 11.60
CA TYR A 145 -2.82 15.00 12.89
C TYR A 145 -1.40 15.54 12.75
N TRP A 146 -1.23 16.83 12.99
CA TRP A 146 0.08 17.48 13.01
C TRP A 146 0.60 17.63 14.43
N THR A 147 1.91 17.70 14.56
CA THR A 147 2.59 17.82 15.87
C THR A 147 2.39 19.17 16.54
N ASP A 148 1.98 20.19 15.79
CA ASP A 148 1.62 21.50 16.33
C ASP A 148 0.22 21.53 16.99
N GLY A 149 -0.51 20.41 16.94
CA GLY A 149 -1.86 20.27 17.46
C GLY A 149 -2.96 20.51 16.42
N THR A 150 -2.61 20.89 15.19
CA THR A 150 -3.58 20.99 14.10
C THR A 150 -4.17 19.61 13.79
N VAL A 151 -5.47 19.54 13.56
CA VAL A 151 -6.17 18.32 13.14
C VAL A 151 -7.09 18.65 11.98
N TYR A 152 -6.97 17.91 10.89
CA TYR A 152 -7.94 17.96 9.78
C TYR A 152 -8.69 16.64 9.69
N LYS A 153 -10.00 16.71 9.51
CA LYS A 153 -10.89 15.57 9.26
C LYS A 153 -11.80 15.92 8.10
N GLY A 154 -11.68 15.18 7.00
CA GLY A 154 -12.45 15.51 5.81
C GLY A 154 -12.00 14.74 4.58
N GLU A 155 -12.41 15.24 3.45
CA GLU A 155 -12.14 14.65 2.15
C GLU A 155 -10.73 15.01 1.65
N TRP A 156 -10.14 14.07 0.91
CA TRP A 156 -8.82 14.16 0.31
C TRP A 156 -8.91 13.77 -1.15
N ARG A 157 -8.15 14.46 -1.98
CA ARG A 157 -8.04 14.16 -3.41
C ARG A 157 -6.60 14.35 -3.86
N LYS A 158 -5.98 13.30 -4.41
CA LYS A 158 -4.60 13.32 -4.91
C LYS A 158 -3.61 13.91 -3.89
N GLY A 159 -3.72 13.48 -2.64
CA GLY A 159 -2.84 13.92 -1.55
C GLY A 159 -3.15 15.27 -0.91
N CYS A 160 -4.14 16.02 -1.41
CA CYS A 160 -4.54 17.34 -0.90
C CYS A 160 -5.88 17.28 -0.15
N GLN A 161 -6.08 18.18 0.83
CA GLN A 161 -7.39 18.43 1.41
C GLN A 161 -8.31 18.97 0.29
N HIS A 162 -9.47 18.35 0.14
CA HIS A 162 -10.42 18.69 -0.91
C HIS A 162 -11.84 18.36 -0.46
N GLY A 163 -12.88 18.98 -1.06
CA GLY A 163 -14.25 18.74 -0.63
C GLY A 163 -14.54 19.24 0.79
N PHE A 164 -15.50 18.63 1.47
CA PHE A 164 -15.93 19.06 2.79
C PHE A 164 -14.99 18.53 3.89
N GLY A 165 -14.67 19.40 4.85
CA GLY A 165 -13.82 19.03 5.98
C GLY A 165 -13.87 20.01 7.13
N LYS A 166 -13.26 19.59 8.23
CA LYS A 166 -13.13 20.34 9.45
C LYS A 166 -11.69 20.37 9.90
N MET A 167 -11.17 21.58 10.13
CA MET A 167 -9.82 21.78 10.64
C MET A 167 -9.90 22.45 12.01
N LEU A 168 -9.30 21.82 13.01
CA LEU A 168 -9.01 22.40 14.31
C LEU A 168 -7.60 22.96 14.27
N GLN A 169 -7.43 24.23 14.58
CA GLN A 169 -6.14 24.92 14.66
C GLN A 169 -5.56 24.86 16.10
N PRO A 170 -4.26 25.08 16.28
CA PRO A 170 -3.60 25.01 17.59
C PRO A 170 -4.15 26.01 18.63
N ASP A 171 -4.66 27.14 18.17
CA ASP A 171 -5.30 28.17 19.00
C ASP A 171 -6.76 27.87 19.39
N GLY A 172 -7.28 26.71 18.93
CA GLY A 172 -8.66 26.27 19.15
C GLY A 172 -9.65 26.77 18.09
N ALA A 173 -9.22 27.55 17.11
CA ALA A 173 -10.08 27.97 16.01
C ALA A 173 -10.51 26.76 15.15
N ILE A 174 -11.75 26.80 14.69
CA ILE A 174 -12.32 25.73 13.85
C ILE A 174 -12.70 26.34 12.49
N LEU A 175 -12.17 25.74 11.43
CA LEU A 175 -12.60 25.96 10.05
C LEU A 175 -13.42 24.74 9.63
N GLU A 176 -14.69 24.93 9.34
CA GLU A 176 -15.59 23.86 8.87
C GLU A 176 -16.26 24.32 7.58
N GLY A 177 -16.05 23.55 6.52
CA GLY A 177 -16.53 23.90 5.19
C GLY A 177 -15.74 23.24 4.09
N TYR A 178 -15.63 23.89 2.96
CA TYR A 178 -15.06 23.32 1.74
C TYR A 178 -13.59 23.71 1.59
N PHE A 179 -12.80 22.75 1.12
CA PHE A 179 -11.38 22.90 0.80
C PHE A 179 -11.17 22.62 -0.70
N ASN A 180 -10.30 23.35 -1.34
CA ASN A 180 -9.84 23.08 -2.68
C ASN A 180 -8.31 23.07 -2.69
N MET A 181 -7.72 21.89 -2.93
CA MET A 181 -6.27 21.69 -3.00
C MET A 181 -5.52 22.36 -1.85
N ASN A 182 -5.91 22.03 -0.62
CA ASN A 182 -5.40 22.55 0.67
C ASN A 182 -5.80 24.00 1.02
N VAL A 183 -6.64 24.66 0.23
CA VAL A 183 -7.09 26.04 0.48
C VAL A 183 -8.54 26.01 0.97
N PHE A 184 -8.80 26.59 2.14
CA PHE A 184 -10.15 26.74 2.66
C PHE A 184 -10.94 27.76 1.84
N GLN A 185 -12.12 27.40 1.38
CA GLN A 185 -12.98 28.18 0.48
C GLN A 185 -14.16 28.83 1.22
N GLY A 186 -14.41 28.43 2.46
CA GLY A 186 -15.55 28.89 3.25
C GLY A 186 -16.57 27.78 3.52
N SER A 187 -17.67 28.13 4.18
CA SER A 187 -18.71 27.18 4.60
C SER A 187 -19.70 26.81 3.49
N SER A 188 -19.78 27.61 2.42
CA SER A 188 -20.62 27.31 1.26
C SER A 188 -19.82 26.56 0.20
N ARG A 189 -20.43 25.58 -0.47
CA ARG A 189 -19.79 24.85 -1.58
C ARG A 189 -19.51 25.81 -2.74
N PRO A 190 -18.25 25.99 -3.17
CA PRO A 190 -17.95 26.83 -4.32
C PRO A 190 -18.26 26.10 -5.64
N ASP A 191 -18.68 26.86 -6.66
CA ASP A 191 -19.09 26.32 -7.96
C ASP A 191 -18.03 25.48 -8.66
N ASN A 192 -16.75 25.77 -8.41
CA ASN A 192 -15.62 25.05 -9.02
C ASN A 192 -15.25 23.71 -8.33
N LEU A 193 -16.02 23.29 -7.34
CA LEU A 193 -15.87 21.99 -6.69
C LEU A 193 -16.89 20.94 -7.15
N TYR A 194 -17.72 21.27 -8.15
CA TYR A 194 -18.55 20.27 -8.81
C TYR A 194 -17.66 19.31 -9.61
N GLU A 195 -17.83 18.01 -9.36
CA GLU A 195 -17.22 16.97 -10.20
C GLU A 195 -18.09 16.72 -11.44
N GLU A 196 -17.49 16.21 -12.52
CA GLU A 196 -18.28 15.79 -13.71
C GLU A 196 -19.36 14.77 -13.33
N SER A 197 -19.12 13.94 -12.32
CA SER A 197 -20.12 12.99 -11.78
C SER A 197 -21.29 13.69 -11.08
N ASP A 198 -21.07 14.82 -10.41
CA ASP A 198 -22.11 15.60 -9.75
C ASP A 198 -23.00 16.27 -10.80
N ILE A 199 -22.40 16.79 -11.87
CA ILE A 199 -23.11 17.41 -12.98
C ILE A 199 -24.01 16.41 -13.70
N ILE A 200 -23.49 15.22 -14.00
CA ILE A 200 -24.26 14.12 -14.62
C ILE A 200 -25.43 13.68 -13.71
N GLN A 201 -25.22 13.62 -12.40
CA GLN A 201 -26.25 13.22 -11.47
C GLN A 201 -27.34 14.29 -11.30
N GLU A 202 -26.99 15.59 -11.36
CA GLU A 202 -27.96 16.68 -11.38
C GLU A 202 -28.75 16.68 -12.69
N GLU A 203 -28.13 16.50 -13.85
CA GLU A 203 -28.80 16.37 -15.14
C GLU A 203 -29.78 15.20 -15.18
N ILE A 204 -29.38 14.00 -14.66
CA ILE A 204 -30.25 12.82 -14.57
C ILE A 204 -31.44 13.11 -13.65
N ASN A 205 -31.24 13.81 -12.53
CA ASN A 205 -32.29 14.13 -11.59
C ASN A 205 -33.28 15.18 -12.15
N GLU A 206 -32.81 16.15 -12.96
CA GLU A 206 -33.63 17.13 -13.64
C GLU A 206 -34.46 16.48 -14.75
N GLU A 207 -33.87 15.66 -15.62
CA GLU A 207 -34.59 14.91 -16.65
C GLU A 207 -35.66 13.97 -16.05
N THR A 208 -35.35 13.34 -14.91
CA THR A 208 -36.30 12.48 -14.20
C THR A 208 -37.47 13.28 -13.64
N LYS A 209 -37.23 14.48 -13.12
CA LYS A 209 -38.29 15.40 -12.67
C LYS A 209 -39.15 15.90 -13.81
N GLU A 210 -38.59 16.34 -14.93
CA GLU A 210 -39.34 16.80 -16.11
C GLU A 210 -40.22 15.69 -16.70
N SER A 211 -39.72 14.44 -16.75
CA SER A 211 -40.48 13.30 -17.22
C SER A 211 -41.68 12.96 -16.32
N MET A 212 -41.59 13.23 -15.02
CA MET A 212 -42.69 13.06 -14.07
C MET A 212 -43.79 14.12 -14.22
N TYR A 213 -43.46 15.34 -14.64
CA TYR A 213 -44.44 16.44 -14.86
C TYR A 213 -45.10 16.43 -16.26
N THR A 214 -44.56 15.66 -17.21
CA THR A 214 -45.09 15.55 -18.58
C THR A 214 -45.99 14.33 -18.80
N SER A 215 -46.20 13.52 -17.76
CA SER A 215 -47.04 12.29 -17.80
C SER A 215 -48.40 12.43 -17.13
N GLU A 216 -48.95 13.65 -16.92
CA GLU A 216 -50.31 13.94 -16.53
C GLU A 216 -51.14 14.43 -17.77
#